data_286091ee440493ce651158922660ee1e
#
_entry.id   286091ee440493ce651158922660ee1e
#
_cell.length_a   1.000
_cell.length_b   1.000
_cell.length_c   1.000
_cell.angle_alpha   90.00
_cell.angle_beta   90.00
_cell.angle_gamma   90.00
#
_symmetry.space_group_name_H-M   'P 1'
#
loop_
_entity.id
_entity.type
_entity.pdbx_description
1 polymer ?
#
loop_
_entity_poly.entity_id
_entity_poly.type
_entity_poly.pdbx_seq_one_letter_code
_entity_poly.pdbx_strand_id
1 'polypeptide(L)'
;MRTADGVAVDALYEPGAAGERVAAGHPGDPSGTSDVDRAFDHVFVIAHGFTGDLDRPHVRRAARAFARHGAVVTFSFRGHGASGGRSTVGDREVLDLAAAVAWARGFGHARVTTVGFSMGGSVVLRHAALYGGPGGEAGGALYGGPGREAGGAGEAATAETDATGATAETGATDATDATDAAGRAEAREGASATTEAARAGAREEAAGSPGADARTDAVISVSAPARWYYRGTAPMRRLHWLVMRPTGRLVGRWGLRTRIHHREWDPVPLSPVAAAARIAPVPLLIVHGDRDAYFPLDHPRMLAAAAGDHGELWLEPGMGHAENAAPDPLLDRMARWAIAQAG
;
A
#
# COMPACT_ATOMS: atom_id res chain seq x y z
N MET A 1 -15.18 -2.43 -4.01
CA MET A 1 -15.16 -1.03 -4.52
C MET A 1 -14.75 -0.97 -5.98
N ARG A 2 -14.97 0.18 -6.67
CA ARG A 2 -14.52 0.39 -8.06
C ARG A 2 -13.61 1.62 -8.15
N THR A 3 -12.60 1.52 -8.98
CA THR A 3 -11.68 2.63 -9.29
C THR A 3 -12.25 3.56 -10.35
N ALA A 4 -11.66 4.75 -10.52
CA ALA A 4 -12.07 5.73 -11.53
C ALA A 4 -11.97 5.19 -12.98
N ASP A 5 -11.04 4.25 -13.24
CA ASP A 5 -10.91 3.55 -14.53
C ASP A 5 -11.71 2.24 -14.59
N GLY A 6 -12.67 2.03 -13.67
CA GLY A 6 -13.66 0.96 -13.69
C GLY A 6 -13.20 -0.41 -13.19
N VAL A 7 -11.99 -0.53 -12.66
CA VAL A 7 -11.47 -1.79 -12.12
C VAL A 7 -12.19 -2.13 -10.80
N ALA A 8 -12.70 -3.36 -10.67
CA ALA A 8 -13.26 -3.86 -9.42
C ALA A 8 -12.10 -4.25 -8.48
N VAL A 9 -12.09 -3.70 -7.27
CA VAL A 9 -11.08 -3.92 -6.24
C VAL A 9 -11.72 -4.58 -5.03
N ASP A 10 -11.14 -5.71 -4.59
CA ASP A 10 -11.53 -6.41 -3.39
C ASP A 10 -11.01 -5.67 -2.15
N ALA A 11 -11.90 -5.41 -1.18
CA ALA A 11 -11.58 -4.61 -0.01
C ALA A 11 -12.38 -5.07 1.21
N LEU A 12 -11.84 -4.82 2.39
CA LEU A 12 -12.43 -5.13 3.68
C LEU A 12 -12.33 -3.91 4.58
N TYR A 13 -13.42 -3.54 5.22
CA TYR A 13 -13.48 -2.55 6.29
C TYR A 13 -13.62 -3.24 7.63
N GLU A 14 -12.83 -2.82 8.63
CA GLU A 14 -12.87 -3.26 10.01
C GLU A 14 -13.02 -2.02 10.90
N PRO A 15 -14.10 -1.89 11.70
CA PRO A 15 -14.38 -0.68 12.48
C PRO A 15 -13.36 -0.41 13.60
N GLY A 16 -12.48 -1.37 13.90
CA GLY A 16 -11.50 -1.26 14.99
C GLY A 16 -12.11 -1.36 16.38
N ALA A 17 -11.25 -1.42 17.40
CA ALA A 17 -11.66 -1.60 18.80
C ALA A 17 -12.50 -0.44 19.35
N ALA A 18 -12.33 0.77 18.82
CA ALA A 18 -13.13 1.94 19.20
C ALA A 18 -14.57 1.84 18.64
N GLY A 19 -14.72 1.43 17.37
CA GLY A 19 -16.03 1.25 16.75
C GLY A 19 -16.83 0.13 17.37
N GLU A 20 -16.19 -0.96 17.78
CA GLU A 20 -16.85 -2.06 18.49
C GLU A 20 -17.43 -1.62 19.84
N ARG A 21 -16.76 -0.71 20.58
CA ARG A 21 -17.26 -0.15 21.85
C ARG A 21 -18.48 0.73 21.66
N VAL A 22 -18.52 1.56 20.63
CA VAL A 22 -19.68 2.39 20.30
C VAL A 22 -20.86 1.51 19.90
N ALA A 23 -20.65 0.48 19.09
CA ALA A 23 -21.69 -0.49 18.72
C ALA A 23 -22.21 -1.28 19.94
N ALA A 24 -21.37 -1.49 20.97
CA ALA A 24 -21.76 -2.14 22.23
C ALA A 24 -22.48 -1.20 23.22
N GLY A 25 -22.78 0.04 22.84
CA GLY A 25 -23.55 0.98 23.65
C GLY A 25 -22.79 1.58 24.84
N HIS A 26 -21.46 1.62 24.81
CA HIS A 26 -20.66 2.35 25.78
C HIS A 26 -20.73 3.85 25.49
N PRO A 27 -21.29 4.70 26.39
CA PRO A 27 -21.36 6.13 26.15
C PRO A 27 -19.96 6.73 26.11
N GLY A 28 -19.70 7.56 25.07
CA GLY A 28 -18.50 8.38 24.98
C GLY A 28 -18.41 9.35 26.18
N ASP A 29 -17.21 9.73 26.57
CA ASP A 29 -16.96 10.71 27.63
C ASP A 29 -17.48 12.10 27.17
N PRO A 30 -18.44 12.71 27.86
CA PRO A 30 -18.98 14.02 27.48
C PRO A 30 -18.00 15.20 27.69
N SER A 31 -16.80 14.96 28.23
CA SER A 31 -15.85 16.02 28.61
C SER A 31 -14.86 16.43 27.51
N GLY A 32 -15.09 16.06 26.23
CA GLY A 32 -14.32 16.52 25.07
C GLY A 32 -13.18 15.55 24.68
N THR A 33 -12.93 15.47 23.40
CA THR A 33 -11.95 14.66 22.63
C THR A 33 -11.05 13.73 23.44
N SER A 34 -11.60 12.62 23.92
CA SER A 34 -10.81 11.54 24.52
C SER A 34 -9.96 10.84 23.43
N ASP A 35 -8.90 10.12 23.84
CA ASP A 35 -8.13 9.29 22.90
C ASP A 35 -9.00 8.24 22.18
N VAL A 36 -10.16 7.90 22.77
CA VAL A 36 -11.16 6.99 22.20
C VAL A 36 -11.91 7.67 21.05
N ASP A 37 -12.30 8.95 21.19
CA ASP A 37 -13.00 9.69 20.14
C ASP A 37 -12.07 9.96 18.95
N ARG A 38 -10.79 10.28 19.21
CA ARG A 38 -9.77 10.43 18.16
C ARG A 38 -9.51 9.12 17.40
N ALA A 39 -9.50 7.99 18.09
CA ALA A 39 -9.34 6.67 17.48
C ALA A 39 -10.57 6.28 16.63
N PHE A 40 -11.77 6.73 16.99
CA PHE A 40 -12.98 6.51 16.22
C PHE A 40 -12.99 7.34 14.91
N ASP A 41 -12.47 8.56 14.95
CA ASP A 41 -12.38 9.45 13.79
C ASP A 41 -11.29 9.06 12.80
N HIS A 42 -10.41 8.12 13.16
CA HIS A 42 -9.23 7.74 12.39
C HIS A 42 -9.40 6.41 11.68
N VAL A 43 -9.07 6.38 10.39
CA VAL A 43 -9.01 5.15 9.60
C VAL A 43 -7.66 4.98 8.93
N PHE A 44 -7.13 3.77 9.00
CA PHE A 44 -5.89 3.36 8.34
C PHE A 44 -6.21 2.61 7.05
N VAL A 45 -5.73 3.10 5.91
CA VAL A 45 -5.86 2.41 4.62
C VAL A 45 -4.55 1.70 4.31
N ILE A 46 -4.56 0.35 4.34
CA ILE A 46 -3.37 -0.48 4.23
C ILE A 46 -3.17 -0.99 2.80
N ALA A 47 -2.05 -0.60 2.21
CA ALA A 47 -1.60 -0.94 0.86
C ALA A 47 -0.44 -1.95 0.92
N HIS A 48 -0.70 -3.18 0.50
CA HIS A 48 0.25 -4.31 0.58
C HIS A 48 1.41 -4.22 -0.42
N GLY A 49 2.46 -5.02 -0.21
CA GLY A 49 3.58 -5.18 -1.13
C GLY A 49 3.21 -5.94 -2.42
N PHE A 50 4.11 -5.91 -3.43
CA PHE A 50 3.93 -6.66 -4.66
C PHE A 50 3.78 -8.17 -4.38
N THR A 51 2.89 -8.85 -5.09
CA THR A 51 2.45 -10.23 -4.86
C THR A 51 1.68 -10.50 -3.56
N GLY A 52 1.41 -9.45 -2.77
CA GLY A 52 0.50 -9.52 -1.63
C GLY A 52 -0.98 -9.56 -2.06
N ASP A 53 -1.84 -9.71 -1.09
CA ASP A 53 -3.29 -9.48 -1.16
C ASP A 53 -3.83 -9.25 0.26
N LEU A 54 -5.07 -8.82 0.41
CA LEU A 54 -5.67 -8.51 1.71
C LEU A 54 -5.79 -9.72 2.64
N ASP A 55 -5.80 -10.95 2.11
CA ASP A 55 -5.94 -12.19 2.89
C ASP A 55 -4.58 -12.77 3.35
N ARG A 56 -3.45 -12.20 2.91
CA ARG A 56 -2.14 -12.69 3.33
C ARG A 56 -1.95 -12.56 4.84
N PRO A 57 -1.40 -13.59 5.53
CA PRO A 57 -1.28 -13.60 6.98
C PRO A 57 -0.55 -12.37 7.55
N HIS A 58 0.51 -11.91 6.88
CA HIS A 58 1.27 -10.72 7.31
C HIS A 58 0.50 -9.41 7.10
N VAL A 59 -0.31 -9.29 6.04
CA VAL A 59 -1.20 -8.13 5.82
C VAL A 59 -2.32 -8.14 6.86
N ARG A 60 -2.94 -9.29 7.13
CA ARG A 60 -3.95 -9.44 8.18
C ARG A 60 -3.39 -9.17 9.58
N ARG A 61 -2.13 -9.55 9.84
CA ARG A 61 -1.44 -9.22 11.09
C ARG A 61 -1.26 -7.71 11.25
N ALA A 62 -0.76 -7.04 10.20
CA ALA A 62 -0.64 -5.59 10.20
C ALA A 62 -2.00 -4.92 10.41
N ALA A 63 -3.04 -5.33 9.68
CA ALA A 63 -4.40 -4.81 9.84
C ALA A 63 -4.88 -4.91 11.29
N ARG A 64 -4.73 -6.07 11.94
CA ARG A 64 -5.10 -6.26 13.35
C ARG A 64 -4.29 -5.39 14.31
N ALA A 65 -3.02 -5.10 14.01
CA ALA A 65 -2.23 -4.18 14.81
C ALA A 65 -2.79 -2.76 14.75
N PHE A 66 -3.07 -2.25 13.57
CA PHE A 66 -3.67 -0.92 13.37
C PHE A 66 -5.12 -0.85 13.89
N ALA A 67 -5.91 -1.92 13.80
CA ALA A 67 -7.30 -1.97 14.30
C ALA A 67 -7.43 -1.75 15.81
N ARG A 68 -6.35 -1.88 16.58
CA ARG A 68 -6.34 -1.49 18.00
C ARG A 68 -6.38 0.02 18.20
N HIS A 69 -6.05 0.80 17.18
CA HIS A 69 -5.86 2.24 17.23
C HIS A 69 -6.90 3.04 16.43
N GLY A 70 -7.63 2.42 15.53
CA GLY A 70 -8.65 3.05 14.70
C GLY A 70 -9.30 2.06 13.76
N ALA A 71 -10.19 2.53 12.91
CA ALA A 71 -10.75 1.70 11.85
C ALA A 71 -9.66 1.34 10.82
N VAL A 72 -9.87 0.25 10.09
CA VAL A 72 -8.92 -0.21 9.06
C VAL A 72 -9.65 -0.55 7.77
N VAL A 73 -9.14 -0.06 6.66
CA VAL A 73 -9.45 -0.55 5.32
C VAL A 73 -8.25 -1.32 4.78
N THR A 74 -8.45 -2.59 4.46
CA THR A 74 -7.49 -3.38 3.67
C THR A 74 -8.07 -3.65 2.30
N PHE A 75 -7.24 -3.71 1.28
CA PHE A 75 -7.67 -4.04 -0.08
C PHE A 75 -6.58 -4.78 -0.83
N SER A 76 -6.96 -5.49 -1.89
CA SER A 76 -6.01 -6.09 -2.82
C SER A 76 -5.86 -5.19 -4.03
N PHE A 77 -4.65 -4.77 -4.38
CA PHE A 77 -4.39 -4.00 -5.59
C PHE A 77 -4.88 -4.72 -6.84
N ARG A 78 -5.14 -3.96 -7.91
CA ARG A 78 -5.47 -4.51 -9.23
C ARG A 78 -4.52 -5.63 -9.62
N GLY A 79 -5.05 -6.69 -10.17
CA GLY A 79 -4.27 -7.86 -10.57
C GLY A 79 -3.85 -8.79 -9.43
N HIS A 80 -4.11 -8.47 -8.17
CA HIS A 80 -3.79 -9.28 -6.99
C HIS A 80 -5.06 -9.89 -6.38
N GLY A 81 -4.94 -11.05 -5.75
CA GLY A 81 -6.04 -11.71 -5.05
C GLY A 81 -7.30 -11.83 -5.91
N ALA A 82 -8.44 -11.40 -5.34
CA ALA A 82 -9.74 -11.38 -6.02
C ALA A 82 -10.02 -10.09 -6.82
N SER A 83 -9.15 -9.07 -6.74
CA SER A 83 -9.31 -7.82 -7.49
C SER A 83 -9.22 -8.03 -9.00
N GLY A 84 -9.96 -7.24 -9.77
CA GLY A 84 -9.92 -7.20 -11.22
C GLY A 84 -8.63 -6.61 -11.79
N GLY A 85 -8.58 -6.43 -13.12
CA GLY A 85 -7.48 -5.76 -13.81
C GLY A 85 -6.15 -6.53 -13.81
N ARG A 86 -5.07 -5.78 -14.01
CA ARG A 86 -3.67 -6.26 -14.01
C ARG A 86 -2.79 -5.26 -13.29
N SER A 87 -1.84 -5.75 -12.49
CA SER A 87 -0.86 -4.90 -11.83
C SER A 87 0.04 -4.19 -12.82
N THR A 88 0.20 -2.90 -12.65
CA THR A 88 1.16 -2.04 -13.35
C THR A 88 2.39 -1.74 -12.49
N VAL A 89 2.55 -2.47 -11.39
CA VAL A 89 3.71 -2.43 -10.48
C VAL A 89 3.96 -1.02 -9.92
N GLY A 90 2.88 -0.37 -9.48
CA GLY A 90 2.94 0.93 -8.79
C GLY A 90 2.50 2.13 -9.64
N ASP A 91 2.13 1.96 -10.91
CA ASP A 91 1.61 3.06 -11.72
C ASP A 91 0.12 3.32 -11.46
N ARG A 92 -0.78 2.46 -11.98
CA ARG A 92 -2.23 2.65 -11.85
C ARG A 92 -2.79 2.21 -10.49
N GLU A 93 -1.98 1.58 -9.66
CA GLU A 93 -2.33 1.23 -8.28
C GLU A 93 -2.67 2.45 -7.43
N VAL A 94 -2.26 3.66 -7.84
CA VAL A 94 -2.70 4.92 -7.20
C VAL A 94 -4.21 5.13 -7.31
N LEU A 95 -4.85 4.64 -8.38
CA LEU A 95 -6.30 4.70 -8.55
C LEU A 95 -7.04 3.74 -7.59
N ASP A 96 -6.42 2.59 -7.29
CA ASP A 96 -6.97 1.63 -6.34
C ASP A 96 -6.92 2.20 -4.92
N LEU A 97 -5.80 2.83 -4.58
CA LEU A 97 -5.64 3.49 -3.29
C LEU A 97 -6.58 4.70 -3.16
N ALA A 98 -6.74 5.50 -4.22
CA ALA A 98 -7.69 6.62 -4.21
C ALA A 98 -9.14 6.15 -3.98
N ALA A 99 -9.54 5.05 -4.61
CA ALA A 99 -10.85 4.44 -4.37
C ALA A 99 -10.98 3.92 -2.93
N ALA A 100 -9.91 3.35 -2.34
CA ALA A 100 -9.92 2.88 -0.96
C ALA A 100 -9.99 4.03 0.05
N VAL A 101 -9.30 5.13 -0.18
CA VAL A 101 -9.35 6.34 0.66
C VAL A 101 -10.74 6.98 0.58
N ALA A 102 -11.29 7.15 -0.62
CA ALA A 102 -12.64 7.70 -0.81
C ALA A 102 -13.70 6.81 -0.13
N TRP A 103 -13.55 5.49 -0.22
CA TRP A 103 -14.44 4.55 0.45
C TRP A 103 -14.33 4.63 1.98
N ALA A 104 -13.10 4.76 2.52
CA ALA A 104 -12.87 4.95 3.94
C ALA A 104 -13.56 6.24 4.45
N ARG A 105 -13.45 7.34 3.71
CA ARG A 105 -14.16 8.59 4.05
C ARG A 105 -15.67 8.45 3.99
N GLY A 106 -16.18 7.60 3.11
CA GLY A 106 -17.62 7.29 3.03
C GLY A 106 -18.22 6.70 4.31
N PHE A 107 -17.41 6.14 5.21
CA PHE A 107 -17.83 5.71 6.55
C PHE A 107 -17.88 6.84 7.60
N GLY A 108 -17.55 8.08 7.21
CA GLY A 108 -17.62 9.26 8.08
C GLY A 108 -16.35 9.54 8.88
N HIS A 109 -15.25 8.83 8.63
CA HIS A 109 -13.97 9.10 9.30
C HIS A 109 -13.39 10.45 8.88
N ALA A 110 -13.07 11.29 9.87
CA ALA A 110 -12.50 12.62 9.65
C ALA A 110 -11.05 12.56 9.20
N ARG A 111 -10.30 11.53 9.62
CA ARG A 111 -8.86 11.37 9.38
C ARG A 111 -8.53 10.06 8.68
N VAL A 112 -7.76 10.14 7.60
CA VAL A 112 -7.31 8.99 6.83
C VAL A 112 -5.79 8.97 6.77
N THR A 113 -5.18 7.91 7.31
CA THR A 113 -3.75 7.63 7.13
C THR A 113 -3.57 6.49 6.14
N THR A 114 -2.78 6.73 5.10
CA THR A 114 -2.37 5.67 4.18
C THR A 114 -1.08 5.01 4.66
N VAL A 115 -1.08 3.68 4.75
CA VAL A 115 0.06 2.85 5.18
C VAL A 115 0.44 1.92 4.06
N GLY A 116 1.63 2.10 3.48
CA GLY A 116 2.07 1.30 2.34
C GLY A 116 3.33 0.52 2.63
N PHE A 117 3.36 -0.74 2.16
CA PHE A 117 4.49 -1.64 2.31
C PHE A 117 5.12 -1.94 0.95
N SER A 118 6.45 -1.82 0.81
CA SER A 118 7.20 -2.12 -0.42
C SER A 118 6.62 -1.39 -1.65
N MET A 119 6.05 -2.09 -2.63
CA MET A 119 5.30 -1.48 -3.74
C MET A 119 4.19 -0.55 -3.21
N GLY A 120 3.42 -0.99 -2.21
CA GLY A 120 2.41 -0.14 -1.57
C GLY A 120 3.01 1.12 -0.95
N GLY A 121 4.25 1.04 -0.42
CA GLY A 121 5.00 2.20 0.08
C GLY A 121 5.27 3.25 -1.01
N SER A 122 5.63 2.83 -2.22
CA SER A 122 5.76 3.77 -3.34
C SER A 122 4.41 4.30 -3.84
N VAL A 123 3.35 3.49 -3.75
CA VAL A 123 2.00 3.90 -4.15
C VAL A 123 1.44 4.97 -3.22
N VAL A 124 1.60 4.85 -1.87
CA VAL A 124 1.12 5.87 -0.93
C VAL A 124 1.84 7.21 -1.11
N LEU A 125 3.16 7.19 -1.40
CA LEU A 125 3.92 8.41 -1.71
C LEU A 125 3.37 9.10 -2.96
N ARG A 126 3.18 8.34 -4.05
CA ARG A 126 2.65 8.87 -5.31
C ARG A 126 1.21 9.36 -5.16
N HIS A 127 0.38 8.61 -4.44
CA HIS A 127 -1.00 8.98 -4.16
C HIS A 127 -1.06 10.33 -3.43
N ALA A 128 -0.31 10.51 -2.34
CA ALA A 128 -0.29 11.76 -1.60
C ALA A 128 0.18 12.94 -2.46
N ALA A 129 1.20 12.74 -3.31
CA ALA A 129 1.67 13.77 -4.23
C ALA A 129 0.64 14.16 -5.31
N LEU A 130 -0.24 13.24 -5.71
CA LEU A 130 -1.25 13.45 -6.75
C LEU A 130 -2.59 13.96 -6.21
N TYR A 131 -2.95 13.57 -4.98
CA TYR A 131 -4.25 13.86 -4.38
C TYR A 131 -4.17 14.79 -3.16
N GLY A 132 -2.98 15.14 -2.67
CA GLY A 132 -2.77 15.96 -1.45
C GLY A 132 -2.92 17.47 -1.65
N GLY A 133 -3.00 17.97 -2.89
CA GLY A 133 -3.14 19.40 -3.18
C GLY A 133 -4.51 19.97 -2.84
N PRO A 134 -4.63 21.30 -2.64
CA PRO A 134 -5.92 21.96 -2.49
C PRO A 134 -6.74 21.74 -3.75
N GLY A 135 -7.80 20.95 -3.61
CA GLY A 135 -8.70 20.59 -4.72
C GLY A 135 -8.82 19.10 -5.03
N GLY A 136 -7.95 18.24 -4.49
CA GLY A 136 -8.08 16.75 -4.53
C GLY A 136 -8.36 16.06 -5.88
N GLU A 137 -8.64 16.82 -6.92
CA GLU A 137 -9.17 16.35 -8.21
C GLU A 137 -8.12 16.06 -9.28
N ALA A 138 -6.85 16.48 -9.06
CA ALA A 138 -5.82 16.45 -10.10
C ALA A 138 -5.39 15.01 -10.48
N GLY A 139 -5.49 14.05 -9.58
CA GLY A 139 -5.11 12.65 -9.84
C GLY A 139 -6.04 11.94 -10.83
N GLY A 140 -7.33 12.24 -10.81
CA GLY A 140 -8.31 11.69 -11.74
C GLY A 140 -8.11 12.16 -13.18
N ALA A 141 -7.65 13.40 -13.37
CA ALA A 141 -7.44 13.98 -14.69
C ALA A 141 -6.23 13.38 -15.44
N LEU A 142 -5.22 12.87 -14.73
CA LEU A 142 -4.04 12.25 -15.34
C LEU A 142 -4.30 10.85 -15.91
N TYR A 143 -5.34 10.17 -15.42
CA TYR A 143 -5.70 8.80 -15.83
C TYR A 143 -7.12 8.71 -16.43
N GLY A 144 -7.83 9.86 -16.55
CA GLY A 144 -9.23 9.91 -16.96
C GLY A 144 -9.44 9.97 -18.47
N GLY A 145 -10.11 8.96 -19.02
CA GLY A 145 -10.76 8.94 -20.32
C GLY A 145 -10.13 8.05 -21.37
N PRO A 146 -10.94 7.30 -22.15
CA PRO A 146 -10.51 6.66 -23.38
C PRO A 146 -10.31 7.74 -24.44
N GLY A 147 -9.08 7.94 -24.91
CA GLY A 147 -8.80 8.69 -26.12
C GLY A 147 -8.35 10.13 -25.95
N ARG A 148 -7.09 10.35 -25.61
CA ARG A 148 -6.33 11.50 -26.10
C ARG A 148 -4.92 11.03 -26.45
N GLU A 149 -4.70 10.83 -27.73
CA GLU A 149 -3.37 10.83 -28.32
C GLU A 149 -2.82 12.26 -28.19
N ALA A 150 -1.83 12.44 -27.33
CA ALA A 150 -1.04 13.67 -27.30
C ALA A 150 0.25 13.39 -28.06
N GLY A 151 0.32 13.86 -29.28
CA GLY A 151 1.57 13.99 -30.01
C GLY A 151 2.40 15.14 -29.43
N GLY A 152 3.71 14.94 -29.39
CA GLY A 152 4.65 16.04 -29.48
C GLY A 152 5.72 16.13 -28.42
N ALA A 153 6.93 15.95 -28.91
CA ALA A 153 8.21 16.55 -28.52
C ALA A 153 8.96 15.97 -27.31
N GLY A 154 10.06 15.31 -27.68
CA GLY A 154 11.05 14.72 -26.82
C GLY A 154 12.02 15.68 -26.18
N GLU A 155 12.62 15.18 -25.12
CA GLU A 155 13.99 15.52 -24.77
C GLU A 155 14.68 14.27 -24.25
N ALA A 156 15.78 13.95 -24.92
CA ALA A 156 16.56 12.74 -24.70
C ALA A 156 17.44 12.91 -23.45
N ALA A 157 17.28 12.04 -22.47
CA ALA A 157 18.25 11.88 -21.40
C ALA A 157 19.17 10.71 -21.75
N THR A 158 20.43 11.02 -21.90
CA THR A 158 21.56 10.15 -22.22
C THR A 158 21.74 9.04 -21.17
N ALA A 159 21.79 7.82 -21.66
CA ALA A 159 22.15 6.64 -20.90
C ALA A 159 23.68 6.54 -20.82
N GLU A 160 24.24 6.53 -19.62
CA GLU A 160 25.60 6.01 -19.41
C GLU A 160 25.55 4.48 -19.24
N THR A 161 26.22 3.82 -20.16
CA THR A 161 26.52 2.40 -20.13
C THR A 161 27.79 2.19 -19.34
N ASP A 162 27.72 1.39 -18.28
CA ASP A 162 28.94 0.79 -17.73
C ASP A 162 28.78 -0.73 -17.68
N ALA A 163 29.65 -1.36 -18.44
CA ALA A 163 29.75 -2.81 -18.62
C ALA A 163 30.98 -3.32 -17.88
N THR A 164 30.78 -4.16 -16.86
CA THR A 164 31.83 -5.11 -16.46
C THR A 164 31.20 -6.40 -15.94
N GLY A 165 31.67 -7.50 -16.53
CA GLY A 165 31.20 -8.85 -16.22
C GLY A 165 31.82 -9.44 -14.95
N ALA A 166 31.16 -10.44 -14.40
CA ALA A 166 31.75 -11.51 -13.61
C ALA A 166 30.80 -12.70 -13.46
N THR A 167 31.23 -13.80 -13.96
CA THR A 167 31.15 -15.23 -13.62
C THR A 167 30.10 -15.72 -12.61
N ALA A 168 29.48 -16.82 -13.06
CA ALA A 168 28.55 -17.66 -12.33
C ALA A 168 29.23 -18.44 -11.19
N GLU A 169 28.55 -18.56 -10.06
CA GLU A 169 28.67 -19.72 -9.19
C GLU A 169 27.29 -20.20 -8.73
N THR A 170 27.09 -21.49 -8.95
CA THR A 170 25.93 -22.29 -8.57
C THR A 170 25.99 -22.66 -7.10
N GLY A 171 24.92 -22.43 -6.37
CA GLY A 171 24.72 -22.95 -5.03
C GLY A 171 23.24 -23.25 -4.82
N ALA A 172 22.89 -24.53 -4.93
CA ALA A 172 21.58 -25.07 -4.55
C ALA A 172 21.62 -25.40 -3.06
N THR A 173 20.53 -25.09 -2.36
CA THR A 173 20.04 -25.70 -1.10
C THR A 173 18.83 -24.87 -0.69
N ASP A 174 17.73 -25.31 -0.15
CA ASP A 174 17.16 -26.62 0.19
C ASP A 174 15.65 -26.37 0.42
N ALA A 175 14.83 -27.27 -0.02
CA ALA A 175 13.40 -27.26 0.22
C ALA A 175 13.14 -28.11 1.47
N THR A 176 12.63 -27.51 2.54
CA THR A 176 11.84 -28.22 3.56
C THR A 176 10.99 -27.20 4.30
N ASP A 177 9.68 -27.20 4.08
CA ASP A 177 8.71 -27.42 5.14
C ASP A 177 7.29 -27.54 4.54
N ALA A 178 6.85 -28.77 4.43
CA ALA A 178 5.49 -29.11 4.16
C ALA A 178 5.07 -30.12 5.26
N THR A 179 4.58 -29.60 6.39
CA THR A 179 3.70 -30.37 7.30
C THR A 179 3.17 -29.42 8.39
N ASP A 180 1.99 -28.86 8.21
CA ASP A 180 0.98 -28.67 9.27
C ASP A 180 -0.37 -28.24 8.66
N ALA A 181 -1.15 -29.21 8.19
CA ALA A 181 -2.44 -28.96 7.54
C ALA A 181 -3.64 -29.65 8.24
N ALA A 182 -3.51 -30.17 9.45
CA ALA A 182 -4.55 -31.00 10.04
C ALA A 182 -5.23 -30.46 11.32
N GLY A 183 -4.87 -29.27 11.84
CA GLY A 183 -5.38 -28.78 13.12
C GLY A 183 -6.31 -27.56 13.10
N ARG A 184 -6.78 -27.10 11.96
CA ARG A 184 -7.49 -25.80 11.84
C ARG A 184 -8.88 -25.83 11.22
N ALA A 185 -9.56 -26.96 11.17
CA ALA A 185 -10.88 -27.02 10.53
C ALA A 185 -12.04 -26.55 11.42
N GLU A 186 -11.99 -26.65 12.74
CA GLU A 186 -13.14 -26.44 13.62
C GLU A 186 -13.30 -25.02 14.20
N ALA A 187 -12.29 -24.13 14.10
CA ALA A 187 -12.42 -22.74 14.55
C ALA A 187 -12.90 -21.77 13.45
N ARG A 188 -13.21 -22.26 12.26
CA ARG A 188 -13.51 -21.42 11.07
C ARG A 188 -15.00 -21.13 10.83
N GLU A 189 -15.94 -21.85 11.42
CA GLU A 189 -17.36 -21.70 11.08
C GLU A 189 -18.05 -20.53 11.79
N GLY A 190 -17.64 -20.13 12.99
CA GLY A 190 -18.26 -19.00 13.71
C GLY A 190 -17.81 -17.61 13.25
N ALA A 191 -16.56 -17.46 12.79
CA ALA A 191 -16.01 -16.18 12.33
C ALA A 191 -16.30 -15.88 10.85
N SER A 192 -16.66 -16.92 10.07
CA SER A 192 -16.91 -16.82 8.62
C SER A 192 -18.23 -16.12 8.30
N ALA A 193 -19.29 -16.40 9.06
CA ALA A 193 -20.64 -15.88 8.78
C ALA A 193 -20.76 -14.36 9.01
N THR A 194 -20.13 -13.82 10.07
CA THR A 194 -20.15 -12.38 10.36
C THR A 194 -19.26 -11.59 9.38
N THR A 195 -18.15 -12.17 8.96
CA THR A 195 -17.25 -11.57 7.97
C THR A 195 -17.86 -11.59 6.56
N GLU A 196 -18.63 -12.63 6.24
CA GLU A 196 -19.28 -12.76 4.93
C GLU A 196 -20.52 -11.86 4.81
N ALA A 197 -21.26 -11.64 5.88
CA ALA A 197 -22.35 -10.65 5.93
C ALA A 197 -21.84 -9.20 5.83
N ALA A 198 -20.72 -8.88 6.49
CA ALA A 198 -20.04 -7.58 6.34
C ALA A 198 -19.46 -7.40 4.92
N ARG A 199 -18.96 -8.47 4.29
CA ARG A 199 -18.52 -8.47 2.88
C ARG A 199 -19.69 -8.31 1.91
N ALA A 200 -20.85 -8.86 2.18
CA ALA A 200 -22.03 -8.77 1.33
C ALA A 200 -22.69 -7.38 1.41
N GLY A 201 -22.87 -6.81 2.60
CA GLY A 201 -23.45 -5.47 2.79
C GLY A 201 -22.58 -4.35 2.22
N ALA A 202 -21.25 -4.46 2.34
CA ALA A 202 -20.30 -3.47 1.80
C ALA A 202 -20.14 -3.55 0.26
N ARG A 203 -20.59 -4.63 -0.39
CA ARG A 203 -20.51 -4.77 -1.86
C ARG A 203 -21.53 -3.94 -2.62
N GLU A 204 -22.65 -3.61 -2.01
CA GLU A 204 -23.81 -3.02 -2.74
C GLU A 204 -23.83 -1.48 -2.70
N GLU A 205 -23.20 -0.81 -1.72
CA GLU A 205 -23.26 0.65 -1.57
C GLU A 205 -22.03 1.43 -2.05
N ALA A 206 -20.94 0.78 -2.43
CA ALA A 206 -19.68 1.45 -2.78
C ALA A 206 -19.47 1.63 -4.29
N ALA A 207 -20.44 2.16 -5.00
CA ALA A 207 -20.16 2.86 -6.24
C ALA A 207 -19.57 4.23 -5.85
N GLY A 208 -18.23 4.32 -5.84
CA GLY A 208 -17.53 5.58 -5.57
C GLY A 208 -18.01 6.66 -6.53
N SER A 209 -18.70 7.65 -6.01
CA SER A 209 -19.17 8.81 -6.78
C SER A 209 -17.95 9.52 -7.38
N PRO A 210 -17.98 9.93 -8.67
CA PRO A 210 -16.98 10.82 -9.23
C PRO A 210 -16.97 12.12 -8.42
N GLY A 211 -15.83 12.47 -7.80
CA GLY A 211 -15.66 13.63 -6.94
C GLY A 211 -15.53 13.34 -5.43
N ALA A 212 -15.51 12.06 -5.02
CA ALA A 212 -15.25 11.72 -3.63
C ALA A 212 -13.84 12.14 -3.19
N ASP A 213 -13.71 12.69 -1.97
CA ASP A 213 -12.43 13.13 -1.40
C ASP A 213 -11.48 11.93 -1.20
N ALA A 214 -10.45 11.87 -2.02
CA ALA A 214 -9.42 10.84 -1.95
C ALA A 214 -8.14 11.32 -1.24
N ARG A 215 -8.16 12.45 -0.53
CA ARG A 215 -6.99 12.99 0.17
C ARG A 215 -6.64 12.14 1.39
N THR A 216 -5.34 12.01 1.64
CA THR A 216 -4.79 11.42 2.87
C THR A 216 -4.32 12.53 3.81
N ASP A 217 -4.47 12.32 5.13
CA ASP A 217 -4.09 13.29 6.16
C ASP A 217 -2.71 12.99 6.75
N ALA A 218 -2.23 11.74 6.62
CA ALA A 218 -0.87 11.34 6.94
C ALA A 218 -0.45 10.14 6.07
N VAL A 219 0.85 9.98 5.87
CA VAL A 219 1.42 8.92 5.02
C VAL A 219 2.47 8.14 5.80
N ILE A 220 2.37 6.81 5.79
CA ILE A 220 3.41 5.90 6.31
C ILE A 220 3.90 5.03 5.16
N SER A 221 5.18 5.17 4.82
CA SER A 221 5.83 4.42 3.74
C SER A 221 6.88 3.48 4.32
N VAL A 222 6.65 2.16 4.22
CA VAL A 222 7.50 1.12 4.82
C VAL A 222 8.26 0.37 3.73
N SER A 223 9.59 0.32 3.82
CA SER A 223 10.48 -0.42 2.89
C SER A 223 10.21 -0.08 1.42
N ALA A 224 9.94 1.20 1.09
CA ALA A 224 9.67 1.62 -0.27
C ALA A 224 10.95 1.83 -1.09
N PRO A 225 10.93 1.56 -2.42
CA PRO A 225 11.99 2.01 -3.31
C PRO A 225 11.96 3.55 -3.43
N ALA A 226 13.11 4.19 -3.54
CA ALA A 226 13.20 5.60 -3.90
C ALA A 226 13.19 5.82 -5.42
N ARG A 227 13.67 4.82 -6.16
CA ARG A 227 13.88 4.86 -7.63
C ARG A 227 13.18 3.73 -8.32
N TRP A 228 12.63 4.00 -9.49
CA TRP A 228 12.17 2.96 -10.42
C TRP A 228 13.37 2.20 -11.03
N TYR A 229 13.11 1.01 -11.54
CA TYR A 229 14.07 0.15 -12.25
C TYR A 229 15.33 -0.24 -11.44
N TYR A 230 15.33 -0.08 -10.11
CA TYR A 230 16.44 -0.52 -9.28
C TYR A 230 16.66 -2.04 -9.39
N ARG A 231 17.92 -2.46 -9.67
CA ARG A 231 18.33 -3.85 -9.86
C ARG A 231 19.58 -4.23 -9.03
N GLY A 232 19.97 -3.40 -8.08
CA GLY A 232 21.22 -3.58 -7.33
C GLY A 232 21.27 -4.85 -6.48
N THR A 233 20.11 -5.37 -6.04
CA THR A 233 20.07 -6.58 -5.20
C THR A 233 19.57 -7.81 -5.97
N ALA A 234 19.92 -9.02 -5.47
CA ALA A 234 19.47 -10.27 -6.10
C ALA A 234 17.93 -10.44 -6.07
N PRO A 235 17.21 -10.12 -4.97
CA PRO A 235 15.74 -10.13 -4.96
C PRO A 235 15.15 -9.22 -6.02
N MET A 236 15.68 -7.98 -6.19
CA MET A 236 15.17 -7.04 -7.18
C MET A 236 15.43 -7.50 -8.61
N ARG A 237 16.58 -8.13 -8.90
CA ARG A 237 16.81 -8.74 -10.24
C ARG A 237 15.80 -9.85 -10.55
N ARG A 238 15.46 -10.69 -9.55
CA ARG A 238 14.42 -11.73 -9.70
C ARG A 238 13.03 -11.12 -9.91
N LEU A 239 12.71 -10.05 -9.19
CA LEU A 239 11.46 -9.32 -9.37
C LEU A 239 11.35 -8.71 -10.77
N HIS A 240 12.41 -8.08 -11.28
CA HIS A 240 12.45 -7.58 -12.65
C HIS A 240 12.25 -8.69 -13.68
N TRP A 241 12.89 -9.85 -13.50
CA TRP A 241 12.64 -11.01 -14.36
C TRP A 241 11.17 -11.43 -14.33
N LEU A 242 10.56 -11.51 -13.14
CA LEU A 242 9.15 -11.87 -12.95
C LEU A 242 8.21 -10.91 -13.71
N VAL A 243 8.48 -9.62 -13.66
CA VAL A 243 7.65 -8.56 -14.27
C VAL A 243 7.88 -8.47 -15.78
N MET A 244 9.14 -8.46 -16.22
CA MET A 244 9.51 -8.12 -17.60
C MET A 244 9.42 -9.30 -18.57
N ARG A 245 9.54 -10.56 -18.08
CA ARG A 245 9.56 -11.75 -18.95
C ARG A 245 8.20 -12.42 -19.04
N PRO A 246 7.78 -12.91 -20.24
CA PRO A 246 6.52 -13.65 -20.40
C PRO A 246 6.42 -14.86 -19.47
N THR A 247 7.49 -15.64 -19.34
CA THR A 247 7.59 -16.78 -18.44
C THR A 247 7.49 -16.35 -16.97
N GLY A 248 8.12 -15.23 -16.60
CA GLY A 248 7.99 -14.64 -15.25
C GLY A 248 6.54 -14.27 -14.95
N ARG A 249 5.84 -13.64 -15.91
CA ARG A 249 4.41 -13.29 -15.74
C ARG A 249 3.49 -14.52 -15.61
N LEU A 250 3.84 -15.64 -16.25
CA LEU A 250 3.11 -16.91 -16.03
C LEU A 250 3.33 -17.43 -14.61
N VAL A 251 4.56 -17.39 -14.09
CA VAL A 251 4.85 -17.74 -12.69
C VAL A 251 4.10 -16.79 -11.73
N GLY A 252 4.08 -15.49 -12.00
CA GLY A 252 3.29 -14.51 -11.26
C GLY A 252 1.81 -14.88 -11.21
N ARG A 253 1.23 -15.24 -12.36
CA ARG A 253 -0.19 -15.57 -12.49
C ARG A 253 -0.58 -16.85 -11.71
N TRP A 254 0.17 -17.92 -11.88
CA TRP A 254 -0.21 -19.24 -11.36
C TRP A 254 0.41 -19.54 -9.99
N GLY A 255 1.65 -19.07 -9.74
CA GLY A 255 2.34 -19.31 -8.46
C GLY A 255 2.06 -18.25 -7.41
N LEU A 256 1.96 -16.98 -7.81
CA LEU A 256 1.81 -15.85 -6.87
C LEU A 256 0.42 -15.19 -6.91
N ARG A 257 -0.52 -15.73 -7.71
CA ARG A 257 -1.88 -15.20 -7.90
C ARG A 257 -1.89 -13.70 -8.28
N THR A 258 -0.85 -13.26 -9.03
CA THR A 258 -0.67 -11.87 -9.46
C THR A 258 -0.69 -11.78 -10.98
N ARG A 259 -1.64 -11.04 -11.53
CA ARG A 259 -1.79 -10.78 -12.97
C ARG A 259 -1.06 -9.49 -13.32
N ILE A 260 0.10 -9.61 -13.95
CA ILE A 260 0.96 -8.47 -14.29
C ILE A 260 0.62 -7.95 -15.69
N HIS A 261 0.59 -6.62 -15.85
CA HIS A 261 0.40 -5.96 -17.13
C HIS A 261 1.62 -6.22 -18.04
N HIS A 262 1.38 -6.37 -19.34
CA HIS A 262 2.45 -6.76 -20.28
C HIS A 262 3.18 -5.58 -20.93
N ARG A 263 2.59 -4.38 -20.87
CA ARG A 263 3.19 -3.15 -21.42
C ARG A 263 4.09 -2.49 -20.39
N GLU A 264 5.14 -1.87 -20.88
CA GLU A 264 5.97 -0.96 -20.09
C GLU A 264 5.22 0.33 -19.77
N TRP A 265 5.73 1.10 -18.81
CA TRP A 265 5.18 2.40 -18.48
C TRP A 265 5.43 3.40 -19.60
N ASP A 266 4.39 4.06 -20.05
CA ASP A 266 4.46 5.14 -21.04
C ASP A 266 3.33 6.15 -20.72
N PRO A 267 3.66 7.35 -20.23
CA PRO A 267 4.99 7.77 -19.74
C PRO A 267 5.40 7.04 -18.44
N VAL A 268 6.70 7.09 -18.12
CA VAL A 268 7.20 6.59 -16.81
C VAL A 268 6.57 7.40 -15.69
N PRO A 269 5.93 6.76 -14.69
CA PRO A 269 5.25 7.48 -13.63
C PRO A 269 6.22 8.22 -12.71
N LEU A 270 5.71 9.26 -12.02
CA LEU A 270 6.45 10.02 -11.01
C LEU A 270 7.19 9.07 -10.06
N SER A 271 8.51 9.22 -9.92
CA SER A 271 9.29 8.35 -9.05
C SER A 271 8.94 8.57 -7.57
N PRO A 272 9.12 7.56 -6.70
CA PRO A 272 8.82 7.72 -5.27
C PRO A 272 9.59 8.88 -4.61
N VAL A 273 10.86 9.10 -4.98
CA VAL A 273 11.66 10.22 -4.46
C VAL A 273 11.09 11.56 -4.94
N ALA A 274 10.69 11.68 -6.20
CA ALA A 274 10.08 12.90 -6.71
C ALA A 274 8.66 13.12 -6.14
N ALA A 275 7.97 12.05 -5.79
CA ALA A 275 6.68 12.12 -5.08
C ALA A 275 6.87 12.63 -3.63
N ALA A 276 7.83 12.08 -2.88
CA ALA A 276 8.13 12.50 -1.51
C ALA A 276 8.36 14.00 -1.39
N ALA A 277 9.04 14.62 -2.37
CA ALA A 277 9.26 16.07 -2.42
C ALA A 277 7.99 16.92 -2.62
N ARG A 278 6.85 16.30 -2.97
CA ARG A 278 5.59 16.99 -3.31
C ARG A 278 4.46 16.72 -2.31
N ILE A 279 4.73 16.00 -1.23
CA ILE A 279 3.70 15.59 -0.25
C ILE A 279 3.37 16.73 0.72
N ALA A 280 4.30 17.65 0.95
CA ALA A 280 4.07 18.75 1.89
C ALA A 280 2.73 19.47 1.62
N PRO A 281 1.97 19.86 2.65
CA PRO A 281 2.31 19.80 4.07
C PRO A 281 1.87 18.50 4.78
N VAL A 282 1.46 17.47 4.06
CA VAL A 282 0.99 16.21 4.65
C VAL A 282 2.15 15.52 5.39
N PRO A 283 1.99 15.15 6.69
CA PRO A 283 3.02 14.45 7.44
C PRO A 283 3.40 13.10 6.80
N LEU A 284 4.71 12.86 6.67
CA LEU A 284 5.25 11.64 6.07
C LEU A 284 6.17 10.92 7.05
N LEU A 285 5.86 9.66 7.34
CA LEU A 285 6.74 8.74 8.04
C LEU A 285 7.34 7.73 7.05
N ILE A 286 8.66 7.68 7.01
CA ILE A 286 9.44 6.70 6.24
C ILE A 286 10.03 5.69 7.22
N VAL A 287 9.65 4.41 7.09
CA VAL A 287 10.14 3.32 7.95
C VAL A 287 10.94 2.32 7.12
N HIS A 288 12.12 1.92 7.59
CA HIS A 288 12.95 1.01 6.84
C HIS A 288 13.84 0.15 7.74
N GLY A 289 13.94 -1.13 7.42
CA GLY A 289 14.80 -2.06 8.14
C GLY A 289 16.26 -2.02 7.67
N ASP A 290 17.21 -2.08 8.59
CA ASP A 290 18.65 -2.10 8.26
C ASP A 290 19.10 -3.42 7.64
N ARG A 291 18.27 -4.48 7.72
CA ARG A 291 18.49 -5.79 7.08
C ARG A 291 17.57 -6.04 5.88
N ASP A 292 17.03 -4.98 5.28
CA ASP A 292 16.22 -5.11 4.08
C ASP A 292 17.06 -5.64 2.90
N ALA A 293 16.74 -6.85 2.43
CA ALA A 293 17.46 -7.51 1.34
C ALA A 293 17.08 -6.96 -0.06
N TYR A 294 15.99 -6.20 -0.17
CA TYR A 294 15.50 -5.64 -1.43
C TYR A 294 16.07 -4.26 -1.68
N PHE A 295 15.99 -3.36 -0.70
CA PHE A 295 16.39 -1.97 -0.82
C PHE A 295 17.42 -1.60 0.25
N PRO A 296 18.66 -1.25 -0.13
CA PRO A 296 19.67 -0.74 0.79
C PRO A 296 19.28 0.61 1.40
N LEU A 297 19.99 1.02 2.44
CA LEU A 297 19.72 2.23 3.24
C LEU A 297 19.81 3.56 2.46
N ASP A 298 20.35 3.57 1.25
CA ASP A 298 20.33 4.74 0.37
C ASP A 298 18.89 5.09 -0.05
N HIS A 299 18.01 4.09 -0.25
CA HIS A 299 16.61 4.31 -0.60
C HIS A 299 15.85 5.14 0.44
N PRO A 300 15.74 4.73 1.73
CA PRO A 300 15.01 5.53 2.71
C PRO A 300 15.67 6.88 2.97
N ARG A 301 16.99 6.97 2.90
CA ARG A 301 17.72 8.26 3.04
C ARG A 301 17.41 9.21 1.90
N MET A 302 17.31 8.72 0.66
CA MET A 302 16.89 9.54 -0.48
C MET A 302 15.45 10.04 -0.32
N LEU A 303 14.53 9.19 0.14
CA LEU A 303 13.15 9.58 0.39
C LEU A 303 13.07 10.65 1.48
N ALA A 304 13.79 10.48 2.60
CA ALA A 304 13.82 11.43 3.70
C ALA A 304 14.44 12.77 3.28
N ALA A 305 15.55 12.74 2.54
CA ALA A 305 16.17 13.95 2.01
C ALA A 305 15.24 14.72 1.05
N ALA A 306 14.46 14.01 0.24
CA ALA A 306 13.50 14.62 -0.67
C ALA A 306 12.26 15.18 0.06
N ALA A 307 11.83 14.52 1.13
CA ALA A 307 10.72 14.97 1.97
C ALA A 307 11.06 16.26 2.76
N GLY A 308 12.32 16.46 3.13
CA GLY A 308 12.72 17.60 3.96
C GLY A 308 12.05 17.60 5.34
N ASP A 309 11.66 18.76 5.84
CA ASP A 309 11.16 18.94 7.21
C ASP A 309 9.81 18.30 7.51
N HIS A 310 9.03 17.92 6.48
CA HIS A 310 7.73 17.22 6.68
C HIS A 310 7.87 15.71 6.72
N GLY A 311 9.07 15.15 6.53
CA GLY A 311 9.38 13.73 6.50
C GLY A 311 10.19 13.27 7.72
N GLU A 312 9.67 12.28 8.45
CA GLU A 312 10.37 11.61 9.54
C GLU A 312 10.91 10.26 9.07
N LEU A 313 12.17 9.94 9.39
CA LEU A 313 12.82 8.67 9.02
C LEU A 313 13.07 7.81 10.26
N TRP A 314 12.49 6.60 10.27
CA TRP A 314 12.80 5.54 11.24
C TRP A 314 13.60 4.44 10.57
N LEU A 315 14.84 4.25 11.01
CA LEU A 315 15.66 3.10 10.64
C LEU A 315 15.56 2.05 11.75
N GLU A 316 14.98 0.90 11.42
CA GLU A 316 14.67 -0.15 12.40
C GLU A 316 15.77 -1.22 12.44
N PRO A 317 16.52 -1.33 13.55
CA PRO A 317 17.57 -2.31 13.68
C PRO A 317 17.04 -3.75 13.61
N GLY A 318 17.69 -4.57 12.79
CA GLY A 318 17.35 -5.99 12.62
C GLY A 318 16.10 -6.27 11.80
N MET A 319 15.34 -5.26 11.40
CA MET A 319 14.16 -5.44 10.56
C MET A 319 14.57 -5.79 9.12
N GLY A 320 13.91 -6.78 8.54
CA GLY A 320 14.01 -7.13 7.12
C GLY A 320 13.05 -6.30 6.25
N HIS A 321 12.45 -6.95 5.23
CA HIS A 321 11.65 -6.26 4.23
C HIS A 321 10.15 -6.20 4.56
N ALA A 322 9.60 -5.00 4.60
CA ALA A 322 8.18 -4.66 4.55
C ALA A 322 7.31 -5.34 5.65
N GLU A 323 6.04 -5.62 5.33
CA GLU A 323 5.05 -6.16 6.27
C GLU A 323 5.38 -7.54 6.82
N ASN A 324 6.20 -8.31 6.10
CA ASN A 324 6.66 -9.62 6.58
C ASN A 324 7.57 -9.52 7.81
N ALA A 325 8.37 -8.46 7.87
CA ALA A 325 9.42 -8.29 8.86
C ALA A 325 9.10 -7.23 9.93
N ALA A 326 8.10 -6.37 9.71
CA ALA A 326 7.71 -5.36 10.68
C ALA A 326 7.11 -6.01 11.94
N PRO A 327 7.75 -5.89 13.14
CA PRO A 327 7.23 -6.49 14.36
C PRO A 327 6.01 -5.71 14.90
N ASP A 328 5.15 -6.38 15.67
CA ASP A 328 3.93 -5.76 16.22
C ASP A 328 4.18 -4.47 17.03
N PRO A 329 5.22 -4.37 17.88
CA PRO A 329 5.50 -3.10 18.57
C PRO A 329 5.83 -1.94 17.63
N LEU A 330 6.42 -2.20 16.46
CA LEU A 330 6.66 -1.19 15.44
C LEU A 330 5.36 -0.74 14.78
N LEU A 331 4.47 -1.70 14.44
CA LEU A 331 3.16 -1.40 13.88
C LEU A 331 2.34 -0.53 14.84
N ASP A 332 2.34 -0.84 16.14
CA ASP A 332 1.70 -0.03 17.17
C ASP A 332 2.31 1.38 17.29
N ARG A 333 3.64 1.49 17.17
CA ARG A 333 4.32 2.79 17.21
C ARG A 333 3.97 3.65 16.00
N MET A 334 3.88 3.05 14.79
CA MET A 334 3.43 3.72 13.58
C MET A 334 1.98 4.22 13.69
N ALA A 335 1.09 3.40 14.23
CA ALA A 335 -0.31 3.79 14.45
C ALA A 335 -0.43 4.98 15.42
N ARG A 336 0.29 4.96 16.54
CA ARG A 336 0.33 6.10 17.50
C ARG A 336 0.93 7.35 16.87
N TRP A 337 1.98 7.23 16.05
CA TRP A 337 2.54 8.35 15.30
C TRP A 337 1.48 9.00 14.42
N ALA A 338 0.73 8.22 13.63
CA ALA A 338 -0.31 8.75 12.75
C ALA A 338 -1.42 9.49 13.51
N ILE A 339 -1.87 8.95 14.65
CA ILE A 339 -2.88 9.59 15.49
C ILE A 339 -2.36 10.93 16.05
N ALA A 340 -1.08 11.00 16.43
CA ALA A 340 -0.46 12.21 16.94
C ALA A 340 -0.36 13.32 15.87
N GLN A 341 -0.27 12.98 14.58
CA GLN A 341 -0.29 13.97 13.48
C GLN A 341 -1.68 14.59 13.27
N ALA A 342 -2.71 13.99 13.86
CA ALA A 342 -4.09 14.41 13.69
C ALA A 342 -4.54 15.52 14.68
N GLY A 343 -3.63 16.00 15.55
CA GLY A 343 -3.88 17.02 16.58
C GLY A 343 -3.93 18.45 16.06
#